data_4e6535178ce793fa03c97a0475c06086
#
_entry.id   4e6535178ce793fa03c97a0475c06086
#
_cell.length_a   1.000
_cell.length_b   1.000
_cell.length_c   1.000
_cell.angle_alpha   90.00
_cell.angle_beta   90.00
_cell.angle_gamma   90.00
#
_symmetry.space_group_name_H-M   'P 1'
#
loop_
_entity.id
_entity.type
_entity.pdbx_description
1 polymer ?
#
loop_
_entity_poly.entity_id
_entity_poly.type
_entity_poly.pdbx_seq_one_letter_code
_entity_poly.pdbx_strand_id
1 'polypeptide(L)'
;MDLQSGNYDRGIVAMPYVRQSDQETVYIPQSIIANLYVSNGMSAGNTKNEARVQGLSEVFERYVKNRIIAEAISLPEIPKSVMDRYPSIQASITKLEEEGFPIYAFDASLGGKYPVICVVLLNPNNGTCFASFGAHPNFQVALERTVTELLQGRSLKDLDVFLSLIHISEPTRQAE
;
A
#
# COMPACT_ATOMS: atom_id res chain seq x y z
N MET A 1 11.66 -24.56 5.14
CA MET A 1 11.93 -24.36 3.72
C MET A 1 13.01 -25.37 3.33
N ASP A 2 12.64 -26.44 2.66
CA ASP A 2 13.63 -27.42 2.20
C ASP A 2 14.19 -26.95 0.84
N LEU A 3 15.36 -26.33 0.88
CA LEU A 3 16.06 -25.83 -0.29
C LEU A 3 16.93 -26.92 -0.96
N GLN A 4 17.01 -28.10 -0.35
CA GLN A 4 17.83 -29.20 -0.84
C GLN A 4 16.95 -30.38 -1.27
N SER A 5 16.90 -30.65 -2.56
CA SER A 5 16.22 -31.84 -3.09
C SER A 5 16.98 -33.15 -2.77
N GLY A 6 18.13 -33.07 -2.11
CA GLY A 6 19.03 -34.22 -1.88
C GLY A 6 19.73 -34.73 -3.15
N ASN A 7 19.47 -34.13 -4.31
CA ASN A 7 20.08 -34.52 -5.58
C ASN A 7 21.00 -33.40 -6.08
N TYR A 8 22.28 -33.52 -5.82
CA TYR A 8 23.32 -32.54 -6.18
C TYR A 8 23.55 -32.44 -7.70
N ASP A 9 23.15 -33.43 -8.47
CA ASP A 9 23.35 -33.44 -9.93
C ASP A 9 22.28 -32.62 -10.67
N ARG A 10 21.20 -32.23 -9.99
CA ARG A 10 20.08 -31.51 -10.59
C ARG A 10 20.37 -30.04 -10.87
N GLY A 11 21.35 -29.47 -10.21
CA GLY A 11 21.62 -28.04 -10.29
C GLY A 11 20.46 -27.18 -9.74
N ILE A 12 20.66 -25.87 -9.70
CA ILE A 12 19.68 -24.89 -9.28
C ILE A 12 19.28 -24.06 -10.49
N VAL A 13 17.99 -24.09 -10.84
CA VAL A 13 17.46 -23.20 -11.88
C VAL A 13 17.36 -21.79 -11.29
N ALA A 14 18.07 -20.84 -11.91
CA ALA A 14 18.06 -19.43 -11.52
C ALA A 14 17.64 -18.56 -12.70
N MET A 15 16.85 -17.52 -12.40
CA MET A 15 16.39 -16.55 -13.38
C MET A 15 17.33 -15.35 -13.41
N PRO A 16 17.71 -14.84 -14.60
CA PRO A 16 18.53 -13.64 -14.72
C PRO A 16 17.71 -12.38 -14.45
N TYR A 17 18.25 -11.48 -13.64
CA TYR A 17 17.73 -10.15 -13.36
C TYR A 17 18.83 -9.11 -13.53
N VAL A 18 18.48 -7.92 -14.00
CA VAL A 18 19.42 -6.79 -14.07
C VAL A 18 19.29 -5.96 -12.81
N ARG A 19 20.32 -5.93 -11.98
CA ARG A 19 20.38 -5.07 -10.80
C ARG A 19 20.49 -3.61 -11.23
N GLN A 20 19.52 -2.78 -10.80
CA GLN A 20 19.41 -1.41 -11.32
C GLN A 20 20.52 -0.46 -10.85
N SER A 21 21.17 -0.73 -9.73
CA SER A 21 22.23 0.11 -9.16
C SER A 21 23.51 0.15 -10.01
N ASP A 22 23.85 -0.97 -10.64
CA ASP A 22 25.12 -1.15 -11.36
C ASP A 22 24.96 -1.81 -12.74
N GLN A 23 23.73 -2.15 -13.11
CA GLN A 23 23.37 -2.82 -14.36
C GLN A 23 23.95 -4.24 -14.51
N GLU A 24 24.45 -4.83 -13.44
CA GLU A 24 24.92 -6.22 -13.46
C GLU A 24 23.77 -7.23 -13.54
N THR A 25 24.02 -8.32 -14.26
CA THR A 25 23.10 -9.46 -14.26
C THR A 25 23.34 -10.32 -13.02
N VAL A 26 22.32 -10.44 -12.19
CA VAL A 26 22.29 -11.31 -11.01
C VAL A 26 21.34 -12.47 -11.24
N TYR A 27 21.69 -13.64 -10.74
CA TYR A 27 20.87 -14.84 -10.88
C TYR A 27 20.19 -15.16 -9.54
N ILE A 28 18.87 -15.18 -9.55
CA ILE A 28 18.07 -15.48 -8.36
C ILE A 28 17.43 -16.87 -8.53
N PRO A 29 17.66 -17.80 -7.59
CA PRO A 29 17.04 -19.12 -7.66
C PRO A 29 15.52 -19.04 -7.75
N GLN A 30 14.94 -19.78 -8.71
CA GLN A 30 13.49 -19.77 -8.94
C GLN A 30 12.71 -20.25 -7.71
N SER A 31 13.27 -21.18 -6.95
CA SER A 31 12.68 -21.67 -5.71
C SER A 31 12.52 -20.56 -4.64
N ILE A 32 13.46 -19.62 -4.58
CA ILE A 32 13.35 -18.46 -3.68
C ILE A 32 12.20 -17.57 -4.13
N ILE A 33 12.14 -17.23 -5.42
CA ILE A 33 11.08 -16.35 -5.97
C ILE A 33 9.70 -16.98 -5.75
N ALA A 34 9.56 -18.27 -6.05
CA ALA A 34 8.29 -19.00 -5.91
C ALA A 34 7.82 -19.11 -4.45
N ASN A 35 8.73 -19.04 -3.47
CA ASN A 35 8.41 -19.17 -2.05
C ASN A 35 8.27 -17.83 -1.32
N LEU A 36 8.54 -16.70 -1.96
CA LEU A 36 8.40 -15.40 -1.29
C LEU A 36 6.94 -15.00 -1.07
N TYR A 37 5.99 -15.57 -1.81
CA TYR A 37 4.55 -15.29 -1.74
C TYR A 37 4.16 -13.80 -1.76
N VAL A 38 5.09 -12.96 -2.21
CA VAL A 38 4.92 -11.51 -2.29
C VAL A 38 5.33 -11.03 -3.66
N SER A 39 4.56 -10.10 -4.18
CA SER A 39 4.78 -9.47 -5.49
C SER A 39 5.12 -7.98 -5.37
N ASN A 40 5.55 -7.53 -4.18
CA ASN A 40 5.85 -6.13 -3.95
C ASN A 40 6.92 -5.62 -4.91
N GLY A 41 6.56 -4.57 -5.68
CA GLY A 41 7.43 -4.00 -6.71
C GLY A 41 7.40 -4.74 -8.04
N MET A 42 6.61 -5.81 -8.18
CA MET A 42 6.33 -6.41 -9.49
C MET A 42 5.32 -5.55 -10.24
N SER A 43 5.74 -4.95 -11.31
CA SER A 43 4.92 -3.99 -12.04
C SER A 43 5.14 -4.06 -13.53
N ALA A 44 4.14 -3.66 -14.28
CA ALA A 44 4.17 -3.48 -15.72
C ALA A 44 3.96 -2.01 -16.07
N GLY A 45 4.34 -1.62 -17.27
CA GLY A 45 4.11 -0.30 -17.84
C GLY A 45 4.42 -0.30 -19.33
N ASN A 46 3.90 0.70 -20.03
CA ASN A 46 4.16 0.86 -21.47
C ASN A 46 5.63 1.24 -21.73
N THR A 47 6.31 1.77 -20.72
CA THR A 47 7.73 2.11 -20.74
C THR A 47 8.43 1.56 -19.50
N LYS A 48 9.78 1.42 -19.58
CA LYS A 48 10.59 1.03 -18.42
C LYS A 48 10.43 1.98 -17.23
N ASN A 49 10.24 3.28 -17.50
CA ASN A 49 10.10 4.28 -16.45
C ASN A 49 8.74 4.19 -15.77
N GLU A 50 7.67 3.94 -16.51
CA GLU A 50 6.35 3.67 -15.93
C GLU A 50 6.37 2.44 -15.03
N ALA A 51 6.92 1.33 -15.53
CA ALA A 51 7.06 0.12 -14.72
C ALA A 51 7.88 0.38 -13.44
N ARG A 52 9.01 1.12 -13.53
CA ARG A 52 9.82 1.47 -12.35
C ARG A 52 9.07 2.34 -11.36
N VAL A 53 8.37 3.37 -11.85
CA VAL A 53 7.57 4.25 -10.98
C VAL A 53 6.49 3.43 -10.27
N GLN A 54 5.80 2.57 -10.99
CA GLN A 54 4.77 1.71 -10.41
C GLN A 54 5.33 0.77 -9.35
N GLY A 55 6.42 0.06 -9.66
CA GLY A 55 7.06 -0.87 -8.72
C GLY A 55 7.63 -0.18 -7.48
N LEU A 56 8.30 0.96 -7.66
CA LEU A 56 8.83 1.74 -6.53
C LEU A 56 7.70 2.31 -5.68
N SER A 57 6.61 2.79 -6.30
CA SER A 57 5.43 3.26 -5.57
C SER A 57 4.89 2.18 -4.63
N GLU A 58 4.70 0.98 -5.14
CA GLU A 58 4.22 -0.15 -4.32
C GLU A 58 5.19 -0.50 -3.18
N VAL A 59 6.49 -0.52 -3.45
CA VAL A 59 7.50 -0.79 -2.42
C VAL A 59 7.46 0.27 -1.31
N PHE A 60 7.40 1.57 -1.67
CA PHE A 60 7.30 2.65 -0.68
C PHE A 60 6.00 2.60 0.11
N GLU A 61 4.88 2.40 -0.56
CA GLU A 61 3.56 2.26 0.07
C GLU A 61 3.56 1.14 1.12
N ARG A 62 3.99 -0.06 0.72
CA ARG A 62 4.03 -1.23 1.60
C ARG A 62 4.99 -1.05 2.76
N TYR A 63 6.18 -0.51 2.51
CA TYR A 63 7.17 -0.25 3.54
C TYR A 63 6.62 0.72 4.60
N VAL A 64 6.08 1.85 4.15
CA VAL A 64 5.54 2.89 5.03
C VAL A 64 4.33 2.38 5.80
N LYS A 65 3.37 1.75 5.12
CA LYS A 65 2.19 1.14 5.74
C LYS A 65 2.58 0.18 6.87
N ASN A 66 3.51 -0.73 6.60
CA ASN A 66 3.94 -1.72 7.58
C ASN A 66 4.61 -1.05 8.79
N ARG A 67 5.43 -0.01 8.58
CA ARG A 67 6.04 0.74 9.67
C ARG A 67 5.01 1.49 10.51
N ILE A 68 4.07 2.18 9.88
CA ILE A 68 3.01 2.93 10.58
C ILE A 68 2.22 1.99 11.49
N ILE A 69 1.85 0.82 10.99
CA ILE A 69 1.07 -0.17 11.76
C ILE A 69 1.93 -0.78 12.88
N ALA A 70 3.15 -1.20 12.59
CA ALA A 70 4.01 -1.88 13.55
C ALA A 70 4.49 -0.95 14.69
N GLU A 71 4.75 0.33 14.37
CA GLU A 71 5.28 1.31 15.31
C GLU A 71 4.18 2.23 15.88
N ALA A 72 2.91 2.04 15.49
CA ALA A 72 1.76 2.87 15.87
C ALA A 72 2.02 4.38 15.65
N ILE A 73 2.58 4.74 14.48
CA ILE A 73 2.98 6.10 14.17
C ILE A 73 1.75 6.98 13.95
N SER A 74 1.66 8.10 14.67
CA SER A 74 0.68 9.14 14.42
C SER A 74 1.07 9.95 13.20
N LEU A 75 0.14 10.12 12.25
CA LEU A 75 0.38 10.82 11.00
C LEU A 75 -0.16 12.25 11.05
N PRO A 76 0.55 13.23 10.45
CA PRO A 76 0.01 14.57 10.29
C PRO A 76 -1.12 14.59 9.25
N GLU A 77 -2.21 15.26 9.59
CA GLU A 77 -3.32 15.46 8.66
C GLU A 77 -2.92 16.42 7.52
N ILE A 78 -3.35 16.12 6.31
CA ILE A 78 -3.17 17.00 5.16
C ILE A 78 -4.20 18.14 5.27
N PRO A 79 -3.73 19.42 5.34
CA PRO A 79 -4.63 20.55 5.50
C PRO A 79 -5.67 20.64 4.37
N LYS A 80 -6.89 21.03 4.72
CA LYS A 80 -7.97 21.24 3.72
C LYS A 80 -7.55 22.16 2.59
N SER A 81 -6.78 23.22 2.89
CA SER A 81 -6.24 24.14 1.87
C SER A 81 -5.33 23.49 0.82
N VAL A 82 -4.75 22.34 1.15
CA VAL A 82 -4.01 21.51 0.19
C VAL A 82 -4.97 20.68 -0.63
N MET A 83 -5.98 20.07 0.00
CA MET A 83 -7.00 19.26 -0.66
C MET A 83 -7.83 20.07 -1.66
N ASP A 84 -8.15 21.34 -1.34
CA ASP A 84 -8.92 22.26 -2.20
C ASP A 84 -8.22 22.56 -3.54
N ARG A 85 -6.93 22.26 -3.68
CA ARG A 85 -6.18 22.37 -4.95
C ARG A 85 -6.52 21.25 -5.95
N TYR A 86 -7.24 20.23 -5.51
CA TYR A 86 -7.58 19.03 -6.29
C TYR A 86 -9.10 18.83 -6.35
N PRO A 87 -9.84 19.70 -7.08
CA PRO A 87 -11.30 19.74 -7.01
C PRO A 87 -11.99 18.45 -7.43
N SER A 88 -11.40 17.68 -8.37
CA SER A 88 -11.97 16.39 -8.80
C SER A 88 -11.94 15.35 -7.68
N ILE A 89 -10.85 15.33 -6.90
CA ILE A 89 -10.68 14.43 -5.76
C ILE A 89 -11.58 14.89 -4.62
N GLN A 90 -11.59 16.19 -4.36
CA GLN A 90 -12.46 16.80 -3.35
C GLN A 90 -13.94 16.50 -3.60
N ALA A 91 -14.39 16.55 -4.86
CA ALA A 91 -15.77 16.20 -5.21
C ALA A 91 -16.11 14.72 -4.90
N SER A 92 -15.14 13.83 -5.06
CA SER A 92 -15.32 12.41 -4.68
C SER A 92 -15.40 12.21 -3.17
N ILE A 93 -14.57 12.94 -2.42
CA ILE A 93 -14.59 12.93 -0.95
C ILE A 93 -15.91 13.51 -0.45
N THR A 94 -16.34 14.66 -0.96
CA THR A 94 -17.59 15.31 -0.56
C THR A 94 -18.81 14.38 -0.73
N LYS A 95 -18.87 13.61 -1.82
CA LYS A 95 -19.96 12.64 -2.00
C LYS A 95 -20.02 11.59 -0.90
N LEU A 96 -18.86 11.12 -0.42
CA LEU A 96 -18.81 10.14 0.67
C LEU A 96 -19.19 10.78 2.00
N GLU A 97 -18.77 12.01 2.23
CA GLU A 97 -19.15 12.79 3.43
C GLU A 97 -20.66 13.08 3.45
N GLU A 98 -21.26 13.39 2.29
CA GLU A 98 -22.73 13.58 2.15
C GLU A 98 -23.52 12.30 2.44
N GLU A 99 -22.94 11.13 2.15
CA GLU A 99 -23.50 9.82 2.51
C GLU A 99 -23.26 9.46 4.00
N GLY A 100 -22.62 10.33 4.75
CA GLY A 100 -22.40 10.17 6.19
C GLY A 100 -21.09 9.48 6.57
N PHE A 101 -20.14 9.36 5.66
CA PHE A 101 -18.82 8.74 5.90
C PHE A 101 -17.73 9.80 5.94
N PRO A 102 -17.31 10.31 7.12
CA PRO A 102 -16.20 11.24 7.24
C PRO A 102 -14.90 10.66 6.69
N ILE A 103 -14.15 11.48 5.93
CA ILE A 103 -12.88 11.12 5.32
C ILE A 103 -11.78 12.05 5.81
N TYR A 104 -10.65 11.46 6.16
CA TYR A 104 -9.44 12.15 6.58
C TYR A 104 -8.26 11.73 5.72
N ALA A 105 -7.47 12.69 5.29
CA ALA A 105 -6.24 12.43 4.52
C ALA A 105 -5.01 12.80 5.36
N PHE A 106 -4.01 11.93 5.36
CA PHE A 106 -2.80 12.08 6.14
C PHE A 106 -1.56 11.96 5.26
N ASP A 107 -0.53 12.72 5.59
CA ASP A 107 0.80 12.52 5.02
C ASP A 107 1.49 11.33 5.69
N ALA A 108 1.62 10.27 4.94
CA ALA A 108 2.26 9.03 5.36
C ALA A 108 3.72 8.92 4.87
N SER A 109 4.30 9.99 4.34
CA SER A 109 5.68 9.97 3.79
C SER A 109 6.77 9.80 4.85
N LEU A 110 6.42 9.87 6.13
CA LEU A 110 7.34 9.78 7.29
C LEU A 110 8.52 10.75 7.19
N GLY A 111 8.28 11.96 6.67
CA GLY A 111 9.31 12.98 6.42
C GLY A 111 10.16 12.71 5.18
N GLY A 112 9.85 11.68 4.40
CA GLY A 112 10.52 11.35 3.14
C GLY A 112 10.09 12.27 1.99
N LYS A 113 10.88 12.24 0.91
CA LYS A 113 10.61 13.03 -0.30
C LYS A 113 9.65 12.36 -1.27
N TYR A 114 9.36 11.09 -1.09
CA TYR A 114 8.46 10.34 -1.94
C TYR A 114 7.06 10.37 -1.33
N PRO A 115 6.07 10.98 -2.02
CA PRO A 115 4.73 11.10 -1.47
C PRO A 115 4.08 9.74 -1.23
N VAL A 116 3.70 9.50 0.02
CA VAL A 116 2.82 8.40 0.42
C VAL A 116 1.65 9.02 1.18
N ILE A 117 0.45 8.73 0.75
CA ILE A 117 -0.79 9.27 1.32
C ILE A 117 -1.53 8.14 2.03
N CYS A 118 -2.10 8.45 3.18
CA CYS A 118 -3.07 7.59 3.85
C CYS A 118 -4.42 8.29 3.86
N VAL A 119 -5.46 7.63 3.39
CA VAL A 119 -6.84 8.12 3.50
C VAL A 119 -7.63 7.18 4.39
N VAL A 120 -8.31 7.76 5.37
CA VAL A 120 -9.12 7.03 6.34
C VAL A 120 -10.59 7.42 6.17
N LEU A 121 -11.43 6.45 5.99
CA LEU A 121 -12.88 6.57 6.03
C LEU A 121 -13.38 6.07 7.37
N LEU A 122 -14.20 6.86 8.05
CA LEU A 122 -14.86 6.45 9.26
C LEU A 122 -16.30 5.99 8.97
N ASN A 123 -16.71 4.92 9.62
CA ASN A 123 -18.11 4.52 9.65
C ASN A 123 -18.71 4.89 11.02
N PRO A 124 -19.52 5.96 11.09
CA PRO A 124 -20.09 6.42 12.36
C PRO A 124 -21.12 5.46 12.93
N ASN A 125 -21.73 4.59 12.11
CA ASN A 125 -22.78 3.67 12.55
C ASN A 125 -22.25 2.57 13.48
N ASN A 126 -20.99 2.18 13.32
CA ASN A 126 -20.39 1.07 14.08
C ASN A 126 -19.01 1.43 14.68
N GLY A 127 -18.54 2.67 14.52
CA GLY A 127 -17.28 3.15 15.08
C GLY A 127 -16.03 2.57 14.44
N THR A 128 -16.15 1.96 13.27
CA THR A 128 -15.00 1.36 12.59
C THR A 128 -14.38 2.31 11.59
N CYS A 129 -13.12 2.06 11.20
CA CYS A 129 -12.45 2.82 10.19
C CYS A 129 -11.83 1.91 9.13
N PHE A 130 -11.68 2.47 7.93
CA PHE A 130 -11.00 1.84 6.84
C PHE A 130 -9.90 2.77 6.33
N ALA A 131 -8.68 2.26 6.22
CA ALA A 131 -7.54 3.02 5.75
C ALA A 131 -7.01 2.44 4.41
N SER A 132 -6.78 3.32 3.45
CA SER A 132 -6.09 3.03 2.20
C SER A 132 -4.78 3.81 2.14
N PHE A 133 -3.78 3.23 1.48
CA PHE A 133 -2.49 3.87 1.25
C PHE A 133 -2.22 3.93 -0.24
N GLY A 134 -1.56 4.99 -0.68
CA GLY A 134 -1.13 5.13 -2.07
C GLY A 134 0.14 5.95 -2.15
N ALA A 135 1.03 5.57 -3.04
CA ALA A 135 2.30 6.23 -3.26
C ALA A 135 2.51 6.56 -4.73
N HIS A 136 3.08 7.74 -5.00
CA HIS A 136 3.50 8.14 -6.33
C HIS A 136 4.40 9.39 -6.23
N PRO A 137 5.40 9.59 -7.14
CA PRO A 137 6.22 10.81 -7.14
C PRO A 137 5.43 12.11 -7.32
N ASN A 138 4.29 12.03 -8.01
CA ASN A 138 3.35 13.14 -8.12
C ASN A 138 2.27 13.00 -7.03
N PHE A 139 2.18 14.02 -6.17
CA PHE A 139 1.24 14.06 -5.04
C PHE A 139 -0.23 13.89 -5.46
N GLN A 140 -0.67 14.55 -6.53
CA GLN A 140 -2.03 14.42 -7.02
C GLN A 140 -2.35 12.97 -7.40
N VAL A 141 -1.44 12.30 -8.10
CA VAL A 141 -1.61 10.90 -8.50
C VAL A 141 -1.62 9.99 -7.27
N ALA A 142 -0.75 10.24 -6.27
CA ALA A 142 -0.76 9.50 -5.02
C ALA A 142 -2.12 9.61 -4.32
N LEU A 143 -2.63 10.83 -4.18
CA LEU A 143 -3.92 11.10 -3.54
C LEU A 143 -5.10 10.47 -4.29
N GLU A 144 -5.15 10.65 -5.62
CA GLU A 144 -6.19 10.08 -6.47
C GLU A 144 -6.24 8.55 -6.39
N ARG A 145 -5.08 7.91 -6.45
CA ARG A 145 -4.97 6.44 -6.29
C ARG A 145 -5.45 5.98 -4.93
N THR A 146 -5.05 6.68 -3.87
CA THR A 146 -5.45 6.32 -2.50
C THR A 146 -6.97 6.40 -2.33
N VAL A 147 -7.61 7.47 -2.83
CA VAL A 147 -9.07 7.62 -2.77
C VAL A 147 -9.76 6.57 -3.65
N THR A 148 -9.23 6.27 -4.83
CA THR A 148 -9.78 5.25 -5.71
C THR A 148 -9.70 3.86 -5.08
N GLU A 149 -8.58 3.51 -4.47
CA GLU A 149 -8.40 2.22 -3.78
C GLU A 149 -9.32 2.10 -2.56
N LEU A 150 -9.57 3.20 -1.84
CA LEU A 150 -10.52 3.22 -0.73
C LEU A 150 -11.90 2.71 -1.16
N LEU A 151 -12.31 3.05 -2.39
CA LEU A 151 -13.62 2.73 -2.96
C LEU A 151 -13.63 1.44 -3.80
N GLN A 152 -12.45 0.92 -4.16
CA GLN A 152 -12.32 -0.17 -5.12
C GLN A 152 -12.96 -1.47 -4.60
N GLY A 153 -13.89 -2.00 -5.39
CA GLY A 153 -14.55 -3.27 -5.10
C GLY A 153 -15.57 -3.22 -3.97
N ARG A 154 -16.02 -2.03 -3.56
CA ARG A 154 -16.98 -1.85 -2.46
C ARG A 154 -18.19 -1.04 -2.89
N SER A 155 -19.36 -1.52 -2.50
CA SER A 155 -20.57 -0.71 -2.46
C SER A 155 -20.64 -0.02 -1.10
N LEU A 156 -21.16 1.20 -1.04
CA LEU A 156 -21.44 1.89 0.22
C LEU A 156 -22.34 1.06 1.16
N LYS A 157 -23.19 0.20 0.58
CA LYS A 157 -24.03 -0.75 1.32
C LYS A 157 -23.25 -1.89 1.98
N ASP A 158 -22.07 -2.19 1.46
CA ASP A 158 -21.22 -3.29 1.97
C ASP A 158 -20.27 -2.81 3.08
N LEU A 159 -20.15 -1.49 3.30
CA LEU A 159 -19.30 -0.94 4.35
C LEU A 159 -19.75 -1.37 5.76
N ASP A 160 -21.02 -1.67 5.96
CA ASP A 160 -21.52 -2.19 7.23
C ASP A 160 -21.16 -3.67 7.49
N VAL A 161 -20.87 -4.45 6.43
CA VAL A 161 -20.59 -5.88 6.49
C VAL A 161 -19.10 -6.19 6.53
N PHE A 162 -18.25 -5.32 5.96
CA PHE A 162 -16.83 -5.62 5.73
C PHE A 162 -15.91 -5.49 6.96
N LEU A 163 -16.42 -5.06 8.08
CA LEU A 163 -15.65 -4.70 9.27
C LEU A 163 -15.28 -5.88 10.17
N SER A 164 -15.75 -7.08 9.87
CA SER A 164 -15.38 -8.28 10.63
C SER A 164 -14.00 -8.87 10.25
N LEU A 165 -13.31 -8.35 9.21
CA LEU A 165 -12.10 -8.94 8.69
C LEU A 165 -10.80 -8.21 9.08
N ILE A 166 -10.89 -7.03 9.73
CA ILE A 166 -9.72 -6.38 10.33
C ILE A 166 -9.84 -6.43 11.84
N HIS A 167 -9.91 -7.61 12.40
CA HIS A 167 -9.44 -7.81 13.77
C HIS A 167 -7.90 -7.71 13.70
N ILE A 168 -7.37 -6.52 13.99
CA ILE A 168 -6.05 -6.42 14.58
C ILE A 168 -6.25 -7.08 15.95
N SER A 169 -5.86 -8.35 16.04
CA SER A 169 -5.75 -9.02 17.33
C SER A 169 -4.77 -8.18 18.15
N GLU A 170 -5.25 -7.53 19.20
CA GLU A 170 -4.39 -6.97 20.23
C GLU A 170 -3.42 -8.06 20.65
N PRO A 171 -2.11 -7.77 20.79
CA PRO A 171 -1.19 -8.73 21.35
C PRO A 171 -1.70 -9.04 22.77
N THR A 172 -2.18 -10.26 22.93
CA THR A 172 -2.55 -10.79 24.24
C THR A 172 -1.34 -10.63 25.13
N ARG A 173 -1.35 -9.69 26.06
CA ARG A 173 -0.44 -9.69 27.20
C ARG A 173 -0.77 -10.97 27.96
N GLN A 174 0.07 -11.98 27.80
CA GLN A 174 0.11 -13.07 28.77
C GLN A 174 0.57 -12.43 30.07
N ALA A 175 -0.37 -12.34 31.01
CA ALA A 175 -0.05 -12.08 32.39
C ALA A 175 0.70 -13.32 32.94
N GLU A 176 1.87 -13.07 33.49
CA GLU A 176 2.57 -14.02 34.37
C GLU A 176 1.75 -14.32 35.62
#